data_94275915b9e8738cb2a9c2cb1d4bd15c
#
_entry.id   94275915b9e8738cb2a9c2cb1d4bd15c
#
_cell.length_a   1.000
_cell.length_b   1.000
_cell.length_c   1.000
_cell.angle_alpha   90.00
_cell.angle_beta   90.00
_cell.angle_gamma   90.00
#
_symmetry.space_group_name_H-M   'P 1'
#
loop_
_entity.id
_entity.type
_entity.pdbx_description
1 polymer ?
#
loop_
_entity_poly.entity_id
_entity_poly.type
_entity_poly.pdbx_seq_one_letter_code
_entity_poly.pdbx_strand_id
1 'polypeptide(L)'
;MNVRAMLSTVALTAAAAMPLGAQEQPVQLSLFTPVQIVPESQGVSALRLNLIYSVNTSVRYFDWGLVNVTSGGPSAGVQWALVAINKGSFSGWQAAAGAITQGQFKGLQSGWFTSAKQGEGVQWGLVNTAEYWNGLQFGLVNYAQRLHGVQIGLINIIKTGGQFPFFPIVNWSF
;
A
#
# COMPACT_ATOMS: atom_id res chain seq x y z
N MET A 1 -30.00 -16.21 -45.29
CA MET A 1 -29.31 -16.23 -43.97
C MET A 1 -28.28 -15.09 -43.99
N ASN A 2 -28.51 -14.02 -43.23
CA ASN A 2 -27.76 -12.77 -43.38
C ASN A 2 -26.38 -12.83 -42.67
N VAL A 3 -25.32 -12.62 -43.43
CA VAL A 3 -23.91 -12.60 -42.95
C VAL A 3 -23.69 -11.62 -41.79
N ARG A 4 -24.49 -10.57 -41.70
CA ARG A 4 -24.45 -9.59 -40.57
C ARG A 4 -24.91 -10.20 -39.24
N ALA A 5 -25.81 -11.17 -39.25
CA ALA A 5 -26.27 -11.86 -38.03
C ALA A 5 -25.22 -12.82 -37.46
N MET A 6 -24.39 -13.41 -38.33
CA MET A 6 -23.30 -14.33 -37.93
C MET A 6 -22.13 -13.59 -37.30
N LEU A 7 -21.79 -12.39 -37.74
CA LEU A 7 -20.71 -11.58 -37.19
C LEU A 7 -21.05 -11.00 -35.80
N SER A 8 -22.33 -10.71 -35.57
CA SER A 8 -22.77 -10.23 -34.24
C SER A 8 -22.76 -11.32 -33.18
N THR A 9 -23.02 -12.56 -33.55
CA THR A 9 -23.02 -13.71 -32.62
C THR A 9 -21.61 -14.17 -32.27
N VAL A 10 -20.65 -14.06 -33.19
CA VAL A 10 -19.24 -14.42 -32.94
C VAL A 10 -18.54 -13.36 -32.06
N ALA A 11 -18.89 -12.07 -32.19
CA ALA A 11 -18.34 -11.02 -31.34
C ALA A 11 -18.83 -11.12 -29.89
N LEU A 12 -20.05 -11.62 -29.65
CA LEU A 12 -20.60 -11.71 -28.30
C LEU A 12 -20.11 -12.96 -27.56
N THR A 13 -19.73 -14.02 -28.24
CA THR A 13 -19.21 -15.27 -27.65
C THR A 13 -17.72 -15.18 -27.32
N ALA A 14 -16.94 -14.31 -27.97
CA ALA A 14 -15.53 -14.12 -27.66
C ALA A 14 -15.31 -13.28 -26.38
N ALA A 15 -16.29 -12.49 -25.95
CA ALA A 15 -16.22 -11.69 -24.72
C ALA A 15 -16.49 -12.49 -23.42
N ALA A 16 -17.01 -13.74 -23.55
CA ALA A 16 -17.43 -14.55 -22.40
C ALA A 16 -16.38 -15.52 -21.85
N ALA A 17 -15.16 -15.53 -22.39
CA ALA A 17 -14.13 -16.53 -22.05
C ALA A 17 -12.89 -15.98 -21.33
N MET A 18 -12.92 -14.75 -20.84
CA MET A 18 -11.85 -14.26 -19.95
C MET A 18 -12.19 -14.58 -18.50
N PRO A 19 -11.28 -15.19 -17.73
CA PRO A 19 -11.53 -15.41 -16.31
C PRO A 19 -11.77 -14.07 -15.62
N LEU A 20 -12.93 -13.92 -14.98
CA LEU A 20 -13.38 -12.73 -14.25
C LEU A 20 -12.45 -12.31 -13.09
N GLY A 21 -11.37 -13.02 -12.83
CA GLY A 21 -10.49 -12.82 -11.67
C GLY A 21 -9.21 -12.01 -11.92
N ALA A 22 -8.91 -11.58 -13.14
CA ALA A 22 -7.61 -10.97 -13.47
C ALA A 22 -7.67 -9.60 -14.16
N GLN A 23 -8.85 -9.02 -14.38
CA GLN A 23 -8.95 -7.76 -15.13
C GLN A 23 -8.80 -6.57 -14.19
N GLU A 24 -7.61 -5.95 -14.21
CA GLU A 24 -7.41 -4.64 -13.56
C GLU A 24 -8.15 -3.56 -14.36
N GLN A 25 -8.86 -2.68 -13.69
CA GLN A 25 -9.53 -1.55 -14.31
C GLN A 25 -8.66 -0.29 -14.23
N PRO A 26 -8.63 0.57 -15.26
CA PRO A 26 -7.72 1.72 -15.25
C PRO A 26 -8.09 2.77 -14.20
N VAL A 27 -9.39 2.99 -13.96
CA VAL A 27 -9.86 4.06 -13.09
C VAL A 27 -10.92 3.57 -12.13
N GLN A 28 -10.78 3.91 -10.86
CA GLN A 28 -11.75 3.73 -9.81
C GLN A 28 -12.25 5.07 -9.29
N LEU A 29 -13.55 5.22 -9.23
CA LEU A 29 -14.21 6.29 -8.47
C LEU A 29 -15.11 5.65 -7.42
N SER A 30 -14.99 6.09 -6.19
CA SER A 30 -15.72 5.54 -5.05
C SER A 30 -16.20 6.65 -4.12
N LEU A 31 -17.43 6.55 -3.68
CA LEU A 31 -17.91 7.33 -2.53
C LEU A 31 -17.54 6.59 -1.24
N PHE A 32 -18.01 5.38 -1.13
CA PHE A 32 -17.63 4.38 -0.12
C PHE A 32 -17.91 2.98 -0.68
N THR A 33 -17.18 1.96 -0.24
CA THR A 33 -17.46 0.57 -0.61
C THR A 33 -18.78 0.12 0.05
N PRO A 34 -19.76 -0.47 -0.71
CA PRO A 34 -19.64 -0.97 -2.08
C PRO A 34 -20.08 0.03 -3.19
N VAL A 35 -20.34 1.29 -2.88
CA VAL A 35 -20.72 2.32 -3.88
C VAL A 35 -19.46 2.80 -4.61
N GLN A 36 -19.03 2.00 -5.59
CA GLN A 36 -17.81 2.18 -6.36
C GLN A 36 -17.95 1.56 -7.75
N ILE A 37 -17.20 2.07 -8.76
CA ILE A 37 -17.32 1.59 -10.13
C ILE A 37 -16.52 0.30 -10.41
N VAL A 38 -15.44 0.05 -9.68
CA VAL A 38 -14.64 -1.18 -9.78
C VAL A 38 -14.94 -2.07 -8.57
N PRO A 39 -15.35 -3.32 -8.74
CA PRO A 39 -15.60 -4.25 -7.63
C PRO A 39 -14.39 -4.41 -6.70
N GLU A 40 -14.63 -4.70 -5.41
CA GLU A 40 -13.58 -4.92 -4.41
C GLU A 40 -12.61 -6.06 -4.79
N SER A 41 -13.11 -7.06 -5.52
CA SER A 41 -12.34 -8.22 -5.98
C SER A 41 -11.39 -7.94 -7.13
N GLN A 42 -11.41 -6.73 -7.68
CA GLN A 42 -10.57 -6.33 -8.81
C GLN A 42 -9.50 -5.32 -8.39
N GLY A 43 -8.40 -5.28 -9.17
CA GLY A 43 -7.36 -4.30 -9.04
C GLY A 43 -7.62 -3.04 -9.87
N VAL A 44 -6.91 -1.96 -9.54
CA VAL A 44 -6.93 -0.69 -10.25
C VAL A 44 -5.54 -0.42 -10.81
N SER A 45 -5.43 -0.26 -12.12
CA SER A 45 -4.12 -0.19 -12.79
C SER A 45 -3.56 1.21 -12.96
N ALA A 46 -4.35 2.29 -12.75
CA ALA A 46 -3.84 3.65 -12.93
C ALA A 46 -4.26 4.62 -11.82
N LEU A 47 -5.54 4.88 -11.65
CA LEU A 47 -6.04 5.93 -10.78
C LEU A 47 -7.17 5.42 -9.89
N ARG A 48 -7.03 5.57 -8.57
CA ARG A 48 -8.13 5.44 -7.61
C ARG A 48 -8.39 6.77 -6.92
N LEU A 49 -9.62 7.25 -7.04
CA LEU A 49 -10.13 8.38 -6.26
C LEU A 49 -11.29 7.89 -5.41
N ASN A 50 -11.19 8.03 -4.11
CA ASN A 50 -12.29 7.75 -3.21
C ASN A 50 -12.56 8.93 -2.29
N LEU A 51 -13.84 9.16 -1.98
CA LEU A 51 -14.19 10.26 -1.11
C LEU A 51 -14.08 9.87 0.37
N ILE A 52 -14.58 8.68 0.75
CA ILE A 52 -14.63 8.25 2.14
C ILE A 52 -13.79 6.98 2.34
N TYR A 53 -14.17 5.89 1.69
CA TYR A 53 -13.58 4.57 1.91
C TYR A 53 -13.61 3.73 0.64
N SER A 54 -12.50 3.09 0.30
CA SER A 54 -12.47 2.17 -0.85
C SER A 54 -11.60 0.95 -0.58
N VAL A 55 -12.09 -0.20 -1.04
CA VAL A 55 -11.35 -1.47 -1.05
C VAL A 55 -11.21 -1.96 -2.48
N ASN A 56 -10.00 -2.34 -2.85
CA ASN A 56 -9.68 -3.08 -4.08
C ASN A 56 -8.58 -4.09 -3.78
N THR A 57 -8.33 -5.04 -4.67
CA THR A 57 -7.26 -6.03 -4.47
C THR A 57 -5.89 -5.39 -4.51
N SER A 58 -5.65 -4.47 -5.45
CA SER A 58 -4.41 -3.73 -5.64
C SER A 58 -4.68 -2.39 -6.29
N VAL A 59 -3.78 -1.43 -6.13
CA VAL A 59 -3.82 -0.14 -6.83
C VAL A 59 -2.42 0.21 -7.29
N ARG A 60 -2.30 0.64 -8.57
CA ARG A 60 -1.04 1.08 -9.15
C ARG A 60 -1.12 2.56 -9.56
N TYR A 61 0.03 3.23 -9.55
CA TYR A 61 0.29 4.62 -9.89
C TYR A 61 -0.27 5.63 -8.90
N PHE A 62 -1.55 5.97 -8.91
CA PHE A 62 -2.06 7.04 -8.04
C PHE A 62 -3.31 6.61 -7.28
N ASP A 63 -3.28 6.78 -5.97
CA ASP A 63 -4.32 6.36 -5.04
C ASP A 63 -4.61 7.48 -4.03
N TRP A 64 -5.77 8.11 -4.15
CA TRP A 64 -6.16 9.24 -3.31
C TRP A 64 -7.52 9.01 -2.64
N GLY A 65 -7.62 9.35 -1.35
CA GLY A 65 -8.89 9.26 -0.62
C GLY A 65 -8.75 9.46 0.88
N LEU A 66 -9.85 9.39 1.63
CA LEU A 66 -9.76 9.46 3.09
C LEU A 66 -9.26 8.12 3.67
N VAL A 67 -9.91 7.01 3.32
CA VAL A 67 -9.48 5.68 3.78
C VAL A 67 -9.28 4.77 2.58
N ASN A 68 -8.03 4.40 2.34
CA ASN A 68 -7.60 3.56 1.22
C ASN A 68 -7.17 2.19 1.73
N VAL A 69 -7.86 1.13 1.28
CA VAL A 69 -7.53 -0.26 1.64
C VAL A 69 -7.22 -1.06 0.38
N THR A 70 -6.15 -1.86 0.43
CA THR A 70 -5.90 -2.91 -0.55
C THR A 70 -5.93 -4.27 0.12
N SER A 71 -6.66 -5.24 -0.46
CA SER A 71 -7.00 -6.49 0.21
C SER A 71 -5.96 -7.59 0.09
N GLY A 72 -4.89 -7.42 -0.75
CA GLY A 72 -3.83 -8.42 -0.77
C GLY A 72 -2.94 -8.45 -2.00
N GLY A 73 -3.32 -7.85 -3.12
CA GLY A 73 -2.48 -7.79 -4.32
C GLY A 73 -1.30 -6.81 -4.17
N PRO A 74 -0.28 -6.89 -5.05
CA PRO A 74 0.81 -5.94 -5.05
C PRO A 74 0.34 -4.57 -5.53
N SER A 75 0.59 -3.54 -4.73
CA SER A 75 0.28 -2.15 -5.04
C SER A 75 1.55 -1.34 -5.23
N ALA A 76 1.48 -0.29 -6.04
CA ALA A 76 2.66 0.54 -6.32
C ALA A 76 2.28 1.97 -6.72
N GLY A 77 3.21 2.91 -6.52
CA GLY A 77 3.07 4.30 -6.94
C GLY A 77 2.96 5.27 -5.78
N VAL A 78 2.02 6.20 -5.87
CA VAL A 78 1.78 7.23 -4.84
C VAL A 78 0.41 7.00 -4.22
N GLN A 79 0.38 6.80 -2.92
CA GLN A 79 -0.85 6.66 -2.14
C GLN A 79 -0.95 7.79 -1.13
N TRP A 80 -1.99 8.62 -1.26
CA TRP A 80 -2.30 9.70 -0.33
C TRP A 80 -3.64 9.48 0.34
N ALA A 81 -3.64 9.42 1.67
CA ALA A 81 -4.85 9.19 2.43
C ALA A 81 -4.78 9.81 3.84
N LEU A 82 -5.91 9.86 4.54
CA LEU A 82 -5.88 10.00 5.99
C LEU A 82 -5.44 8.67 6.64
N VAL A 83 -6.00 7.56 6.14
CA VAL A 83 -5.59 6.21 6.56
C VAL A 83 -5.35 5.36 5.32
N ALA A 84 -4.18 4.75 5.22
CA ALA A 84 -3.78 3.86 4.15
C ALA A 84 -3.40 2.48 4.70
N ILE A 85 -4.11 1.44 4.28
CA ILE A 85 -3.87 0.06 4.73
C ILE A 85 -3.63 -0.84 3.52
N ASN A 86 -2.42 -1.34 3.38
CA ASN A 86 -2.08 -2.34 2.38
C ASN A 86 -1.89 -3.71 3.07
N LYS A 87 -2.80 -4.65 2.81
CA LYS A 87 -2.66 -6.03 3.31
C LYS A 87 -1.63 -6.83 2.52
N GLY A 88 -1.43 -6.48 1.25
CA GLY A 88 -0.35 -6.99 0.41
C GLY A 88 0.91 -6.15 0.48
N SER A 89 1.76 -6.27 -0.55
CA SER A 89 2.96 -5.47 -0.70
C SER A 89 2.66 -4.09 -1.30
N PHE A 90 3.49 -3.11 -0.96
CA PHE A 90 3.44 -1.78 -1.53
C PHE A 90 4.83 -1.28 -1.92
N SER A 91 4.94 -0.69 -3.10
CA SER A 91 6.20 -0.09 -3.57
C SER A 91 5.97 1.34 -4.05
N GLY A 92 6.70 2.30 -3.48
CA GLY A 92 6.60 3.71 -3.86
C GLY A 92 6.47 4.64 -2.66
N TRP A 93 5.62 5.67 -2.78
CA TRP A 93 5.38 6.63 -1.71
C TRP A 93 3.98 6.45 -1.10
N GLN A 94 3.94 6.00 0.14
CA GLN A 94 2.73 5.94 0.95
C GLN A 94 2.73 7.09 1.95
N ALA A 95 1.80 8.04 1.77
CA ALA A 95 1.65 9.21 2.64
C ALA A 95 0.25 9.22 3.28
N ALA A 96 0.20 9.06 4.60
CA ALA A 96 -1.07 9.08 5.33
C ALA A 96 -0.83 9.43 6.81
N ALA A 97 -1.84 9.97 7.49
CA ALA A 97 -1.74 10.12 8.95
C ALA A 97 -1.51 8.74 9.62
N GLY A 98 -2.22 7.70 9.15
CA GLY A 98 -1.94 6.30 9.49
C GLY A 98 -1.57 5.50 8.24
N ALA A 99 -0.28 5.16 8.08
CA ALA A 99 0.26 4.41 6.94
C ALA A 99 0.66 3.00 7.37
N ILE A 100 -0.07 1.97 6.94
CA ILE A 100 0.11 0.59 7.38
C ILE A 100 0.30 -0.33 6.17
N THR A 101 1.38 -1.13 6.17
CA THR A 101 1.61 -2.17 5.18
C THR A 101 1.89 -3.51 5.88
N GLN A 102 0.98 -4.47 5.71
CA GLN A 102 1.07 -5.79 6.34
C GLN A 102 1.96 -6.78 5.55
N GLY A 103 2.18 -6.52 4.27
CA GLY A 103 3.15 -7.25 3.43
C GLY A 103 4.52 -6.58 3.40
N GLN A 104 5.20 -6.72 2.27
CA GLN A 104 6.49 -6.04 2.04
C GLN A 104 6.26 -4.59 1.60
N PHE A 105 6.99 -3.68 2.20
CA PHE A 105 7.05 -2.27 1.81
C PHE A 105 8.39 -1.94 1.17
N LYS A 106 8.35 -1.13 0.09
CA LYS A 106 9.58 -0.59 -0.51
C LYS A 106 9.38 0.87 -0.92
N GLY A 107 10.22 1.76 -0.38
CA GLY A 107 10.21 3.18 -0.76
C GLY A 107 10.10 4.14 0.43
N LEU A 108 9.23 5.14 0.31
CA LEU A 108 8.99 6.14 1.36
C LEU A 108 7.61 5.95 2.00
N GLN A 109 7.59 5.67 3.28
CA GLN A 109 6.36 5.65 4.09
C GLN A 109 6.36 6.87 5.01
N SER A 110 5.40 7.77 4.85
CA SER A 110 5.35 9.02 5.60
C SER A 110 3.99 9.26 6.27
N GLY A 111 4.02 9.77 7.51
CA GLY A 111 2.78 10.05 8.26
C GLY A 111 3.00 10.34 9.74
N TRP A 112 1.93 10.40 10.51
CA TRP A 112 2.05 10.48 11.97
C TRP A 112 2.40 9.11 12.56
N PHE A 113 1.71 8.08 12.09
CA PHE A 113 1.98 6.68 12.45
C PHE A 113 2.29 5.89 11.18
N THR A 114 3.47 5.29 11.14
CA THR A 114 3.86 4.39 10.05
C THR A 114 4.11 2.99 10.58
N SER A 115 3.65 1.98 9.86
CA SER A 115 3.83 0.59 10.25
C SER A 115 4.08 -0.30 9.04
N ALA A 116 5.11 -1.12 9.10
CA ALA A 116 5.36 -2.14 8.11
C ALA A 116 5.77 -3.46 8.78
N LYS A 117 5.27 -4.58 8.24
CA LYS A 117 5.75 -5.89 8.71
C LYS A 117 7.19 -6.10 8.27
N GLN A 118 7.46 -5.92 6.99
CA GLN A 118 8.80 -5.97 6.41
C GLN A 118 8.95 -4.80 5.45
N GLY A 119 10.10 -4.12 5.48
CA GLY A 119 10.27 -3.01 4.56
C GLY A 119 11.71 -2.61 4.30
N GLU A 120 11.84 -1.87 3.20
CA GLU A 120 13.10 -1.30 2.73
C GLU A 120 12.88 0.15 2.32
N GLY A 121 13.75 1.04 2.79
CA GLY A 121 13.72 2.46 2.42
C GLY A 121 13.62 3.39 3.61
N VAL A 122 12.67 4.32 3.60
CA VAL A 122 12.54 5.37 4.63
C VAL A 122 11.15 5.34 5.26
N GLN A 123 11.09 5.24 6.59
CA GLN A 123 9.92 5.62 7.38
C GLN A 123 10.14 7.00 7.98
N TRP A 124 9.26 7.93 7.67
CA TRP A 124 9.26 9.29 8.19
C TRP A 124 7.93 9.60 8.88
N GLY A 125 7.92 9.53 10.20
CA GLY A 125 6.70 9.75 10.96
C GLY A 125 6.96 10.18 12.40
N LEU A 126 5.91 10.55 13.13
CA LEU A 126 6.05 10.77 14.57
C LEU A 126 6.36 9.44 15.27
N VAL A 127 5.65 8.39 14.89
CA VAL A 127 5.87 7.02 15.38
C VAL A 127 6.07 6.10 14.21
N ASN A 128 7.23 5.47 14.13
CA ASN A 128 7.58 4.49 13.10
C ASN A 128 7.73 3.11 13.73
N THR A 129 7.07 2.11 13.16
CA THR A 129 7.13 0.73 13.66
C THR A 129 7.41 -0.25 12.52
N ALA A 130 8.24 -1.26 12.80
CA ALA A 130 8.46 -2.37 11.89
C ALA A 130 8.80 -3.67 12.64
N GLU A 131 8.43 -4.83 12.06
CA GLU A 131 9.00 -6.10 12.50
C GLU A 131 10.43 -6.24 11.95
N TYR A 132 10.58 -5.99 10.65
CA TYR A 132 11.88 -5.99 9.97
C TYR A 132 12.01 -4.76 9.08
N TRP A 133 13.05 -3.95 9.28
CA TRP A 133 13.30 -2.76 8.48
C TRP A 133 14.74 -2.70 7.97
N ASN A 134 14.88 -2.40 6.68
CA ASN A 134 16.17 -2.14 6.04
C ASN A 134 16.19 -0.67 5.56
N GLY A 135 16.98 0.17 6.22
CA GLY A 135 17.11 1.58 5.86
C GLY A 135 16.95 2.54 7.02
N LEU A 136 16.22 3.64 6.80
CA LEU A 136 16.11 4.74 7.77
C LEU A 136 14.71 4.80 8.40
N GLN A 137 14.65 4.91 9.72
CA GLN A 137 13.46 5.37 10.46
C GLN A 137 13.77 6.74 11.08
N PHE A 138 12.99 7.75 10.69
CA PHE A 138 13.11 9.13 11.19
C PHE A 138 11.81 9.58 11.85
N GLY A 139 11.86 9.87 13.17
CA GLY A 139 10.65 10.25 13.91
C GLY A 139 10.91 10.56 15.37
N LEU A 140 9.87 10.82 16.14
CA LEU A 140 9.99 10.97 17.58
C LEU A 140 10.23 9.62 18.26
N VAL A 141 9.47 8.59 17.84
CA VAL A 141 9.57 7.23 18.33
C VAL A 141 9.80 6.29 17.16
N ASN A 142 10.90 5.56 17.19
CA ASN A 142 11.23 4.54 16.22
C ASN A 142 11.33 3.17 16.90
N TYR A 143 10.60 2.21 16.39
CA TYR A 143 10.62 0.83 16.88
C TYR A 143 10.85 -0.13 15.72
N ALA A 144 11.82 -0.99 15.86
CA ALA A 144 12.01 -2.15 15.00
C ALA A 144 12.26 -3.41 15.84
N GLN A 145 11.63 -4.51 15.49
CA GLN A 145 12.02 -5.79 16.09
C GLN A 145 13.43 -6.18 15.64
N ARG A 146 13.71 -6.01 14.34
CA ARG A 146 15.05 -6.10 13.76
C ARG A 146 15.24 -4.95 12.76
N LEU A 147 16.41 -4.35 12.80
CA LEU A 147 16.81 -3.27 11.89
C LEU A 147 18.11 -3.66 11.17
N HIS A 148 18.22 -3.28 9.90
CA HIS A 148 19.49 -3.14 9.20
C HIS A 148 19.53 -1.71 8.66
N GLY A 149 20.20 -0.81 9.38
CA GLY A 149 20.20 0.62 9.05
C GLY A 149 20.22 1.51 10.30
N VAL A 150 19.50 2.64 10.24
CA VAL A 150 19.59 3.73 11.23
C VAL A 150 18.21 4.18 11.69
N GLN A 151 18.08 4.43 12.99
CA GLN A 151 16.94 5.14 13.61
C GLN A 151 17.42 6.50 14.11
N ILE A 152 16.68 7.56 13.79
CA ILE A 152 16.92 8.92 14.26
C ILE A 152 15.65 9.45 14.92
N GLY A 153 15.72 9.73 16.23
CA GLY A 153 14.54 10.20 16.97
C GLY A 153 14.81 10.29 18.47
N LEU A 154 13.85 10.80 19.23
CA LEU A 154 13.99 10.91 20.68
C LEU A 154 14.04 9.53 21.35
N ILE A 155 13.27 8.57 20.84
CA ILE A 155 13.19 7.20 21.35
C ILE A 155 13.45 6.25 20.19
N ASN A 156 14.56 5.52 20.24
CA ASN A 156 14.94 4.55 19.23
C ASN A 156 15.10 3.18 19.87
N ILE A 157 14.30 2.20 19.42
CA ILE A 157 14.26 0.85 19.97
C ILE A 157 14.53 -0.15 18.86
N ILE A 158 15.60 -0.95 19.03
CA ILE A 158 15.91 -2.11 18.20
C ILE A 158 15.90 -3.34 19.12
N LYS A 159 14.85 -4.14 19.05
CA LYS A 159 14.64 -5.22 20.02
C LYS A 159 15.66 -6.33 19.90
N THR A 160 16.14 -6.63 18.70
CA THR A 160 17.07 -7.74 18.45
C THR A 160 18.13 -7.34 17.42
N GLY A 161 19.39 -7.57 17.76
CA GLY A 161 20.52 -7.35 16.84
C GLY A 161 20.96 -5.90 16.67
N GLY A 162 20.41 -4.97 17.41
CA GLY A 162 20.85 -3.58 17.42
C GLY A 162 22.11 -3.35 18.24
N GLN A 163 22.81 -2.23 17.99
CA GLN A 163 23.95 -1.81 18.83
C GLN A 163 23.49 -1.62 20.27
N PHE A 164 22.31 -0.99 20.45
CA PHE A 164 21.66 -0.86 21.76
C PHE A 164 20.19 -1.27 21.66
N PRO A 165 19.60 -1.95 22.67
CA PRO A 165 18.15 -2.21 22.71
C PRO A 165 17.32 -0.94 22.72
N PHE A 166 17.84 0.12 23.34
CA PHE A 166 17.27 1.47 23.40
C PHE A 166 18.41 2.49 23.38
N PHE A 167 18.28 3.51 22.54
CA PHE A 167 19.20 4.64 22.55
C PHE A 167 18.50 5.92 22.06
N PRO A 168 18.68 7.08 22.76
CA PRO A 168 18.11 8.34 22.31
C PRO A 168 18.93 8.93 21.17
N ILE A 169 18.27 9.76 20.34
CA ILE A 169 18.80 10.54 19.23
C ILE A 169 19.15 9.66 18.04
N VAL A 170 20.07 8.71 18.13
CA VAL A 170 20.48 7.85 16.99
C VAL A 170 20.76 6.44 17.49
N ASN A 171 20.14 5.43 16.87
CA ASN A 171 20.44 4.01 17.08
C ASN A 171 20.65 3.31 15.73
N TRP A 172 21.39 2.22 15.66
CA TRP A 172 21.72 1.55 14.41
C TRP A 172 21.96 0.06 14.59
N SER A 173 21.91 -0.64 13.44
CA SER A 173 22.28 -2.06 13.30
C SER A 173 22.73 -2.31 11.86
N PHE A 174 23.86 -3.01 11.67
CA PHE A 174 24.40 -3.36 10.35
C PHE A 174 24.80 -4.83 10.31
#